data_72482e877224726dd18152d744d9c66d
#
_entry.id   72482e877224726dd18152d744d9c66d
#
_cell.length_a   1.000
_cell.length_b   1.000
_cell.length_c   1.000
_cell.angle_alpha   90.00
_cell.angle_beta   90.00
_cell.angle_gamma   90.00
#
_symmetry.space_group_name_H-M   'P 1'
#
loop_
_entity.id
_entity.type
_entity.pdbx_description
1 polymer ?
#
loop_
_entity_poly.entity_id
_entity_poly.type
_entity_poly.pdbx_seq_one_letter_code
_entity_poly.pdbx_strand_id
1 'polypeptide(L)'
;YYYFIAEQELAEFQRGPIAAAAVNGNATIWRYRHHGYYITKQTYTINDQRVSVPLLRRKRLTPSGGMTTETVMEGVENMHFVFGLDTTNNSRVDTYKSISQMTNTDWENRRGILTVQVFLLVRSLLPDSNLKLKNQTYTLGEDANSRVLTFDDNYRRALFTTTIRLNNVGANLWRI
;
A
#
# COMPACT_ATOMS: atom_id res chain seq x y z
N TYR A 1 -4.18 -16.97 -14.97
CA TYR A 1 -3.69 -15.61 -14.67
C TYR A 1 -4.45 -14.58 -15.49
N TYR A 2 -4.44 -13.33 -15.01
CA TYR A 2 -4.92 -12.18 -15.76
C TYR A 2 -3.75 -11.45 -16.38
N TYR A 3 -3.96 -10.89 -17.56
CA TYR A 3 -2.96 -10.17 -18.33
C TYR A 3 -3.53 -8.84 -18.77
N PHE A 4 -2.68 -7.84 -18.79
CA PHE A 4 -2.92 -6.56 -19.43
C PHE A 4 -2.19 -6.57 -20.75
N ILE A 5 -2.93 -6.44 -21.85
CA ILE A 5 -2.42 -6.41 -23.21
C ILE A 5 -2.59 -5.00 -23.71
N ALA A 6 -1.51 -4.36 -24.12
CA ALA A 6 -1.55 -3.00 -24.63
C ALA A 6 -0.88 -2.92 -26.00
N GLU A 7 -1.55 -2.25 -26.91
CA GLU A 7 -1.08 -1.79 -28.20
C GLU A 7 -1.06 -0.24 -28.21
N GLN A 8 -0.67 0.37 -29.34
CA GLN A 8 -0.51 1.83 -29.41
C GLN A 8 -1.75 2.61 -28.96
N GLU A 9 -2.95 2.15 -29.28
CA GLU A 9 -4.22 2.86 -29.01
C GLU A 9 -5.25 2.01 -28.23
N LEU A 10 -4.96 0.73 -28.01
CA LEU A 10 -5.88 -0.20 -27.39
C LEU A 10 -5.22 -0.89 -26.20
N ALA A 11 -5.99 -1.06 -25.13
CA ALA A 11 -5.58 -1.85 -24.00
C ALA A 11 -6.76 -2.65 -23.48
N GLU A 12 -6.53 -3.92 -23.17
CA GLU A 12 -7.54 -4.82 -22.64
C GLU A 12 -7.02 -5.68 -21.50
N PHE A 13 -7.94 -6.15 -20.66
CA PHE A 13 -7.67 -7.20 -19.68
C PHE A 13 -8.19 -8.52 -20.20
N GLN A 14 -7.33 -9.53 -20.25
CA GLN A 14 -7.69 -10.86 -20.69
C GLN A 14 -7.30 -11.92 -19.65
N ARG A 15 -8.17 -12.90 -19.44
CA ARG A 15 -7.85 -14.07 -18.63
C ARG A 15 -7.17 -15.11 -19.50
N GLY A 16 -5.95 -15.52 -19.12
CA GLY A 16 -5.18 -16.52 -19.86
C GLY A 16 -5.66 -17.96 -19.69
N PRO A 17 -5.15 -18.88 -20.51
CA PRO A 17 -4.00 -18.70 -21.39
C PRO A 17 -4.29 -17.77 -22.56
N ILE A 18 -3.28 -16.99 -22.98
CA ILE A 18 -3.37 -16.12 -24.16
C ILE A 18 -2.73 -16.87 -25.33
N ALA A 19 -3.49 -17.11 -26.38
CA ALA A 19 -2.96 -17.69 -27.60
C ALA A 19 -2.08 -16.66 -28.34
N ALA A 20 -0.88 -17.03 -28.75
CA ALA A 20 0.03 -16.15 -29.45
C ALA A 20 -0.58 -15.52 -30.73
N ALA A 21 -1.51 -16.26 -31.41
CA ALA A 21 -2.23 -15.78 -32.55
C ALA A 21 -3.32 -14.72 -32.25
N ALA A 22 -3.67 -14.55 -30.98
CA ALA A 22 -4.68 -13.57 -30.55
C ALA A 22 -4.10 -12.20 -30.22
N VAL A 23 -2.78 -12.03 -30.37
CA VAL A 23 -2.07 -10.81 -30.00
C VAL A 23 -1.32 -10.30 -31.22
N ASN A 24 -1.54 -9.05 -31.60
CA ASN A 24 -0.78 -8.41 -32.67
C ASN A 24 0.72 -8.38 -32.34
N GLY A 25 1.57 -8.51 -33.35
CA GLY A 25 3.03 -8.60 -33.15
C GLY A 25 3.66 -7.40 -32.45
N ASN A 26 2.95 -6.27 -32.34
CA ASN A 26 3.39 -5.04 -31.66
C ASN A 26 2.80 -4.89 -30.25
N ALA A 27 1.98 -5.81 -29.79
CA ALA A 27 1.38 -5.75 -28.48
C ALA A 27 2.37 -6.13 -27.37
N THR A 28 2.31 -5.41 -26.26
CA THR A 28 3.04 -5.77 -25.05
C THR A 28 2.10 -6.42 -24.04
N ILE A 29 2.51 -7.55 -23.51
CA ILE A 29 1.71 -8.34 -22.58
C ILE A 29 2.34 -8.29 -21.19
N TRP A 30 1.56 -7.83 -20.20
CA TRP A 30 1.97 -7.85 -18.79
C TRP A 30 1.05 -8.74 -17.97
N ARG A 31 1.63 -9.52 -17.10
CA ARG A 31 0.87 -10.27 -16.12
C ARG A 31 0.29 -9.30 -15.09
N TYR A 32 -1.03 -9.24 -15.01
CA TYR A 32 -1.73 -8.42 -14.03
C TYR A 32 -1.72 -9.07 -12.65
N ARG A 33 -1.41 -8.29 -11.64
CA ARG A 33 -1.50 -8.66 -10.23
C ARG A 33 -2.30 -7.60 -9.49
N HIS A 34 -3.23 -8.05 -8.67
CA HIS A 34 -4.02 -7.16 -7.81
C HIS A 34 -3.87 -7.59 -6.36
N HIS A 35 -3.42 -6.68 -5.52
CA HIS A 35 -3.26 -6.87 -4.09
C HIS A 35 -3.96 -5.72 -3.36
N GLY A 36 -4.78 -6.05 -2.36
CA GLY A 36 -5.36 -5.10 -1.42
C GLY A 36 -4.85 -5.39 -0.01
N TYR A 37 -4.27 -4.40 0.65
CA TYR A 37 -3.80 -4.50 2.03
C TYR A 37 -4.79 -3.80 2.96
N TYR A 38 -5.08 -4.43 4.10
CA TYR A 38 -5.99 -3.86 5.09
C TYR A 38 -5.66 -4.36 6.49
N ILE A 39 -6.08 -3.58 7.49
CA ILE A 39 -5.93 -3.95 8.89
C ILE A 39 -7.26 -4.51 9.40
N THR A 40 -7.18 -5.61 10.12
CA THR A 40 -8.31 -6.23 10.82
C THR A 40 -7.89 -6.61 12.23
N LYS A 41 -8.82 -7.07 13.05
CA LYS A 41 -8.56 -7.60 14.38
C LYS A 41 -9.02 -9.06 14.45
N GLN A 42 -8.22 -9.88 15.13
CA GLN A 42 -8.56 -11.25 15.43
C GLN A 42 -8.36 -11.49 16.93
N THR A 43 -9.28 -12.22 17.53
CA THR A 43 -9.17 -12.59 18.96
C THR A 43 -8.48 -13.94 19.07
N TYR A 44 -7.44 -13.97 19.89
CA TYR A 44 -6.72 -15.17 20.27
C TYR A 44 -6.89 -15.44 21.77
N THR A 45 -6.75 -16.67 22.17
CA THR A 45 -6.59 -17.04 23.59
C THR A 45 -5.11 -17.29 23.82
N ILE A 46 -4.47 -16.45 24.62
CA ILE A 46 -3.05 -16.52 24.98
C ILE A 46 -2.97 -16.52 26.50
N ASN A 47 -2.38 -17.58 27.10
CA ASN A 47 -2.31 -17.75 28.55
C ASN A 47 -3.69 -17.59 29.23
N ASP A 48 -4.70 -18.27 28.69
CA ASP A 48 -6.11 -18.24 29.14
C ASP A 48 -6.79 -16.86 29.11
N GLN A 49 -6.15 -15.87 28.48
CA GLN A 49 -6.71 -14.55 28.29
C GLN A 49 -7.11 -14.33 26.83
N ARG A 50 -8.28 -13.73 26.61
CA ARG A 50 -8.73 -13.32 25.30
C ARG A 50 -8.06 -12.00 24.92
N VAL A 51 -7.23 -12.03 23.89
CA VAL A 51 -6.49 -10.89 23.41
C VAL A 51 -6.91 -10.56 21.96
N SER A 52 -7.26 -9.30 21.72
CA SER A 52 -7.55 -8.81 20.39
C SER A 52 -6.25 -8.33 19.73
N VAL A 53 -5.81 -9.02 18.69
CA VAL A 53 -4.57 -8.74 17.97
C VAL A 53 -4.89 -8.08 16.63
N PRO A 54 -4.32 -6.90 16.31
CA PRO A 54 -4.43 -6.30 14.99
C PRO A 54 -3.54 -7.05 14.00
N LEU A 55 -4.06 -7.24 12.79
CA LEU A 55 -3.42 -7.99 11.72
C LEU A 55 -3.38 -7.17 10.44
N LEU A 56 -2.22 -7.06 9.82
CA LEU A 56 -2.11 -6.67 8.42
C LEU A 56 -2.42 -7.88 7.54
N ARG A 57 -3.46 -7.78 6.74
CA ARG A 57 -3.86 -8.80 5.78
C ARG A 57 -3.72 -8.33 4.36
N ARG A 58 -3.49 -9.27 3.47
CA ARG A 58 -3.46 -9.06 2.03
C ARG A 58 -4.54 -9.90 1.35
N LYS A 59 -5.40 -9.25 0.57
CA LYS A 59 -6.19 -9.92 -0.46
C LYS A 59 -5.43 -9.88 -1.77
N ARG A 60 -5.37 -10.99 -2.48
CA ARG A 60 -4.76 -11.05 -3.81
C ARG A 60 -5.65 -11.79 -4.79
N LEU A 61 -5.62 -11.33 -6.03
CA LEU A 61 -6.30 -11.98 -7.14
C LEU A 61 -5.62 -13.33 -7.46
N THR A 62 -6.44 -14.38 -7.50
CA THR A 62 -5.99 -15.73 -7.85
C THR A 62 -6.04 -15.95 -9.35
N PRO A 63 -5.29 -16.93 -9.91
CA PRO A 63 -5.39 -17.29 -11.33
C PRO A 63 -6.78 -17.73 -11.76
N SER A 64 -7.58 -18.25 -10.83
CA SER A 64 -8.97 -18.70 -11.08
C SER A 64 -10.00 -17.57 -11.12
N GLY A 65 -9.61 -16.35 -10.74
CA GLY A 65 -10.49 -15.17 -10.74
C GLY A 65 -11.14 -14.86 -9.41
N GLY A 66 -10.87 -15.65 -8.38
CA GLY A 66 -11.28 -15.36 -7.02
C GLY A 66 -10.28 -14.47 -6.27
N MET A 67 -10.60 -14.13 -5.04
CA MET A 67 -9.70 -13.45 -4.11
C MET A 67 -9.34 -14.37 -2.96
N THR A 68 -8.05 -14.51 -2.67
CA THR A 68 -7.58 -15.19 -1.45
C THR A 68 -7.08 -14.18 -0.44
N THR A 69 -7.21 -14.51 0.84
CA THR A 69 -6.77 -13.66 1.95
C THR A 69 -5.67 -14.39 2.73
N GLU A 70 -4.62 -13.67 3.07
CA GLU A 70 -3.52 -14.17 3.89
C GLU A 70 -3.12 -13.13 4.93
N THR A 71 -2.62 -13.57 6.08
CA THR A 71 -2.01 -12.69 7.08
C THR A 71 -0.58 -12.39 6.67
N VAL A 72 -0.24 -11.11 6.58
CA VAL A 72 1.11 -10.65 6.26
C VAL A 72 1.92 -10.47 7.54
N MET A 73 1.33 -9.84 8.56
CA MET A 73 1.99 -9.56 9.82
C MET A 73 0.98 -9.35 10.94
N GLU A 74 1.29 -9.85 12.12
CA GLU A 74 0.57 -9.56 13.35
C GLU A 74 1.11 -8.30 14.03
N GLY A 75 0.26 -7.64 14.81
CA GLY A 75 0.64 -6.45 15.58
C GLY A 75 0.56 -5.14 14.80
N VAL A 76 0.34 -5.15 13.48
CA VAL A 76 0.18 -3.91 12.71
C VAL A 76 -1.16 -3.27 13.03
N GLU A 77 -1.12 -2.15 13.75
CA GLU A 77 -2.30 -1.46 14.29
C GLU A 77 -2.76 -0.31 13.41
N ASN A 78 -1.83 0.32 12.69
CA ASN A 78 -2.14 1.40 11.76
C ASN A 78 -1.15 1.42 10.60
N MET A 79 -1.61 1.93 9.46
CA MET A 79 -0.79 2.23 8.30
C MET A 79 -1.21 3.56 7.68
N HIS A 80 -0.24 4.33 7.24
CA HIS A 80 -0.43 5.61 6.60
C HIS A 80 0.47 5.72 5.38
N PHE A 81 -0.02 6.38 4.33
CA PHE A 81 0.69 6.52 3.08
C PHE A 81 0.76 8.00 2.69
N VAL A 82 1.94 8.41 2.25
CA VAL A 82 2.18 9.74 1.70
C VAL A 82 2.82 9.56 0.32
N PHE A 83 2.27 10.23 -0.67
CA PHE A 83 2.66 10.13 -2.07
C PHE A 83 3.50 11.33 -2.46
N GLY A 84 4.67 11.09 -3.03
CA GLY A 84 5.51 12.13 -3.61
C GLY A 84 5.20 12.30 -5.09
N LEU A 85 4.78 13.52 -5.43
CA LEU A 85 4.28 13.89 -6.77
C LEU A 85 5.27 14.79 -7.50
N ASP A 86 5.45 14.51 -8.78
CA ASP A 86 6.10 15.40 -9.74
C ASP A 86 5.01 16.25 -10.41
N THR A 87 4.92 17.51 -10.06
CA THR A 87 3.95 18.46 -10.61
C THR A 87 4.50 19.29 -11.77
N THR A 88 5.82 19.30 -11.93
CA THR A 88 6.54 20.07 -12.94
C THR A 88 7.06 19.23 -14.10
N ASN A 89 6.93 17.90 -14.02
CA ASN A 89 7.38 16.93 -15.02
C ASN A 89 8.92 16.94 -15.22
N ASN A 90 9.66 17.09 -14.11
CA ASN A 90 11.12 17.11 -14.09
C ASN A 90 11.74 15.84 -13.50
N SER A 91 10.94 14.81 -13.21
CA SER A 91 11.32 13.54 -12.59
C SER A 91 11.84 13.67 -11.15
N ARG A 92 11.46 14.75 -10.47
CA ARG A 92 11.72 14.99 -9.04
C ARG A 92 10.41 15.16 -8.30
N VAL A 93 10.43 14.83 -7.02
CA VAL A 93 9.27 15.09 -6.16
C VAL A 93 9.22 16.59 -5.84
N ASP A 94 8.13 17.24 -6.23
CA ASP A 94 7.87 18.65 -5.94
C ASP A 94 7.00 18.82 -4.70
N THR A 95 6.12 17.86 -4.42
CA THR A 95 5.19 17.94 -3.28
C THR A 95 4.84 16.56 -2.76
N TYR A 96 4.42 16.52 -1.50
CA TYR A 96 3.93 15.32 -0.84
C TYR A 96 2.46 15.49 -0.47
N LYS A 97 1.66 14.44 -0.68
CA LYS A 97 0.24 14.41 -0.32
C LYS A 97 -0.12 13.10 0.38
N SER A 98 -0.88 13.20 1.46
CA SER A 98 -1.56 12.04 2.05
C SER A 98 -2.77 11.62 1.21
N ILE A 99 -3.30 10.41 1.42
CA ILE A 99 -4.48 9.90 0.68
C ILE A 99 -5.65 10.90 0.70
N SER A 100 -5.89 11.55 1.84
CA SER A 100 -6.98 12.52 2.00
C SER A 100 -6.80 13.82 1.20
N GLN A 101 -5.58 14.12 0.79
CA GLN A 101 -5.24 15.31 0.00
C GLN A 101 -5.11 15.02 -1.50
N MET A 102 -5.07 13.73 -1.88
CA MET A 102 -5.01 13.32 -3.28
C MET A 102 -6.32 13.63 -3.98
N THR A 103 -6.25 14.29 -5.11
CA THR A 103 -7.38 14.58 -5.99
C THR A 103 -7.46 13.56 -7.13
N ASN A 104 -8.60 13.52 -7.84
CA ASN A 104 -8.71 12.69 -9.05
C ASN A 104 -7.64 13.05 -10.07
N THR A 105 -7.36 14.34 -10.23
CA THR A 105 -6.30 14.82 -11.13
C THR A 105 -4.92 14.29 -10.74
N ASP A 106 -4.61 14.19 -9.44
CA ASP A 106 -3.34 13.62 -8.99
C ASP A 106 -3.22 12.14 -9.37
N TRP A 107 -4.32 11.37 -9.26
CA TRP A 107 -4.36 9.96 -9.62
C TRP A 107 -4.30 9.72 -11.13
N GLU A 108 -4.95 10.55 -11.92
CA GLU A 108 -5.08 10.42 -13.38
C GLU A 108 -3.91 11.09 -14.14
N ASN A 109 -3.16 11.95 -13.46
CA ASN A 109 -2.10 12.70 -14.12
C ASN A 109 -0.93 11.79 -14.48
N ARG A 110 -0.58 11.73 -15.78
CA ARG A 110 0.59 11.02 -16.30
C ARG A 110 1.94 11.52 -15.76
N ARG A 111 1.96 12.66 -15.08
CA ARG A 111 3.16 13.24 -14.45
C ARG A 111 3.60 12.47 -13.20
N GLY A 112 2.74 11.65 -12.72
CA GLY A 112 3.08 10.50 -11.93
C GLY A 112 3.35 10.72 -10.47
N ILE A 113 2.97 9.72 -9.74
CA ILE A 113 3.38 9.51 -8.36
C ILE A 113 4.77 8.88 -8.41
N LEU A 114 5.81 9.58 -8.00
CA LEU A 114 7.20 9.09 -8.07
C LEU A 114 7.58 8.22 -6.87
N THR A 115 7.04 8.54 -5.70
CA THR A 115 7.37 7.82 -4.46
C THR A 115 6.14 7.57 -3.61
N VAL A 116 6.21 6.52 -2.80
CA VAL A 116 5.25 6.24 -1.74
C VAL A 116 6.02 6.06 -0.44
N GLN A 117 5.75 6.91 0.52
CA GLN A 117 6.20 6.75 1.90
C GLN A 117 5.16 5.89 2.63
N VAL A 118 5.63 4.85 3.30
CA VAL A 118 4.79 3.92 4.06
C VAL A 118 5.16 4.01 5.52
N PHE A 119 4.16 4.30 6.34
CA PHE A 119 4.28 4.35 7.80
C PHE A 119 3.46 3.22 8.40
N LEU A 120 4.08 2.36 9.18
CA LEU A 120 3.43 1.26 9.88
C LEU A 120 3.62 1.42 11.38
N LEU A 121 2.50 1.54 12.11
CA LEU A 121 2.51 1.49 13.56
C LEU A 121 2.25 0.05 14.01
N VAL A 122 3.22 -0.53 14.67
CA VAL A 122 3.18 -1.91 15.16
C VAL A 122 3.17 -1.91 16.67
N ARG A 123 2.34 -2.75 17.28
CA ARG A 123 2.30 -2.92 18.72
C ARG A 123 2.66 -4.36 19.15
N SER A 124 3.04 -4.53 20.39
CA SER A 124 3.18 -5.84 21.03
C SER A 124 1.85 -6.61 20.98
N LEU A 125 1.90 -7.93 20.90
CA LEU A 125 0.71 -8.78 20.90
C LEU A 125 0.01 -8.78 22.25
N LEU A 126 0.81 -8.78 23.33
CA LEU A 126 0.33 -8.74 24.70
C LEU A 126 0.60 -7.36 25.33
N PRO A 127 -0.26 -6.91 26.25
CA PRO A 127 0.01 -5.73 27.05
C PRO A 127 1.20 -5.99 28.00
N ASP A 128 1.99 -4.97 28.25
CA ASP A 128 3.08 -5.00 29.21
C ASP A 128 2.60 -4.36 30.52
N SER A 129 2.38 -5.18 31.55
CA SER A 129 1.92 -4.71 32.87
C SER A 129 2.88 -3.72 33.56
N ASN A 130 4.16 -3.74 33.17
CA ASN A 130 5.19 -2.84 33.71
C ASN A 130 5.25 -1.51 32.95
N LEU A 131 4.57 -1.39 31.82
CA LEU A 131 4.53 -0.17 31.03
C LEU A 131 3.61 0.85 31.71
N LYS A 132 4.20 1.94 32.22
CA LYS A 132 3.48 3.03 32.89
C LYS A 132 3.34 4.28 32.02
N LEU A 133 3.61 4.15 30.72
CA LEU A 133 3.49 5.27 29.78
C LEU A 133 2.01 5.54 29.49
N LYS A 134 1.59 6.76 29.76
CA LYS A 134 0.26 7.27 29.41
C LYS A 134 0.36 8.24 28.25
N ASN A 135 -0.72 8.36 27.47
CA ASN A 135 -0.82 9.29 26.35
C ASN A 135 0.33 9.13 25.33
N GLN A 136 0.65 7.87 25.00
CA GLN A 136 1.66 7.59 23.99
C GLN A 136 1.19 8.13 22.64
N THR A 137 1.91 9.12 22.09
CA THR A 137 1.56 9.76 20.83
C THR A 137 2.54 9.37 19.74
N TYR A 138 2.01 9.00 18.59
CA TYR A 138 2.76 8.61 17.39
C TYR A 138 2.30 9.45 16.22
N THR A 139 3.25 10.04 15.50
CA THR A 139 2.99 10.83 14.30
C THR A 139 3.44 10.04 13.07
N LEU A 140 2.51 9.69 12.19
CA LEU A 140 2.74 8.97 10.95
C LEU A 140 2.70 9.98 9.80
N GLY A 141 3.84 10.29 9.20
CA GLY A 141 4.01 11.35 8.22
C GLY A 141 4.58 12.62 8.82
N GLU A 142 4.66 13.66 8.00
CA GLU A 142 5.24 14.94 8.35
C GLU A 142 4.26 16.07 8.02
N ASP A 143 4.32 17.16 8.77
CA ASP A 143 3.54 18.38 8.57
C ASP A 143 2.03 18.13 8.30
N ALA A 144 1.48 18.79 7.29
CA ALA A 144 0.08 18.66 6.89
C ALA A 144 -0.30 17.25 6.37
N ASN A 145 0.70 16.40 6.07
CA ASN A 145 0.50 15.02 5.62
C ASN A 145 0.47 14.02 6.79
N SER A 146 0.65 14.48 8.00
CA SER A 146 0.75 13.62 9.17
C SER A 146 -0.61 13.14 9.68
N ARG A 147 -0.55 11.96 10.30
CA ARG A 147 -1.63 11.39 11.08
C ARG A 147 -1.16 11.16 12.50
N VAL A 148 -1.75 11.85 13.46
CA VAL A 148 -1.41 11.73 14.88
C VAL A 148 -2.35 10.74 15.57
N LEU A 149 -1.78 9.80 16.31
CA LEU A 149 -2.50 8.77 17.05
C LEU A 149 -2.03 8.80 18.51
N THR A 150 -2.97 8.84 19.45
CA THR A 150 -2.68 8.82 20.89
C THR A 150 -3.34 7.60 21.53
N PHE A 151 -2.59 6.93 22.39
CA PHE A 151 -3.02 5.72 23.07
C PHE A 151 -2.77 5.84 24.58
N ASP A 152 -3.73 5.42 25.37
CA ASP A 152 -3.63 5.33 26.83
C ASP A 152 -3.84 3.86 27.26
N ASP A 153 -2.92 3.02 26.83
CA ASP A 153 -2.92 1.59 27.11
C ASP A 153 -1.51 1.07 27.41
N ASN A 154 -1.40 -0.22 27.72
CA ASN A 154 -0.14 -0.85 28.14
C ASN A 154 0.56 -1.61 26.99
N TYR A 155 0.32 -1.28 25.73
CA TYR A 155 1.03 -1.91 24.62
C TYR A 155 2.28 -1.11 24.24
N ARG A 156 3.38 -1.84 24.03
CA ARG A 156 4.59 -1.24 23.42
C ARG A 156 4.37 -1.07 21.92
N ARG A 157 4.75 0.07 21.40
CA ARG A 157 4.61 0.39 19.97
C ARG A 157 5.94 0.81 19.36
N ALA A 158 6.08 0.51 18.07
CA ALA A 158 7.15 0.99 17.23
C ALA A 158 6.58 1.51 15.91
N LEU A 159 7.12 2.64 15.45
CA LEU A 159 6.81 3.19 14.15
C LEU A 159 7.90 2.78 13.15
N PHE A 160 7.51 2.15 12.06
CA PHE A 160 8.38 1.81 10.94
C PHE A 160 8.04 2.70 9.74
N THR A 161 9.08 3.22 9.12
CA THR A 161 8.93 4.10 7.95
C THR A 161 9.84 3.63 6.82
N THR A 162 9.31 3.63 5.60
CA THR A 162 10.11 3.38 4.39
C THR A 162 9.58 4.21 3.23
N THR A 163 10.47 4.53 2.29
CA THR A 163 10.10 5.21 1.04
C THR A 163 10.39 4.28 -0.14
N ILE A 164 9.37 4.07 -0.96
CA ILE A 164 9.44 3.25 -2.16
C ILE A 164 9.39 4.17 -3.37
N ARG A 165 10.38 4.07 -4.26
CA ARG A 165 10.36 4.73 -5.56
C ARG A 165 9.59 3.87 -6.55
N LEU A 166 8.68 4.49 -7.30
CA LEU A 166 7.90 3.86 -8.36
C LEU A 166 8.62 4.06 -9.70
N ASN A 167 9.30 3.02 -10.18
CA ASN A 167 10.17 3.12 -11.36
C ASN A 167 9.41 3.21 -12.70
N ASN A 168 8.13 2.83 -12.73
CA ASN A 168 7.32 2.73 -13.96
C ASN A 168 6.24 3.82 -14.07
N VAL A 169 6.27 4.81 -13.18
CA VAL A 169 5.29 5.90 -13.12
C VAL A 169 6.01 7.22 -13.34
N GLY A 170 5.45 8.09 -14.16
CA GLY A 170 5.89 9.48 -14.33
C GLY A 170 7.21 9.71 -15.04
N ALA A 171 7.95 8.69 -15.38
CA ALA A 171 9.17 8.88 -16.12
C ALA A 171 8.87 9.20 -17.59
N ASN A 172 9.46 10.27 -18.10
CA ASN A 172 9.55 10.56 -19.54
C ASN A 172 10.38 9.51 -20.31
N LEU A 173 10.30 8.23 -19.88
CA LEU A 173 11.06 7.12 -20.46
C LEU A 173 10.64 6.78 -21.90
N TRP A 174 9.60 7.45 -22.42
CA TRP A 174 9.04 7.19 -23.75
C TRP A 174 9.10 8.42 -24.67
N ARG A 175 9.90 9.43 -24.37
CA ARG A 175 10.26 10.45 -25.37
C ARG A 175 11.54 9.99 -26.06
N ILE A 176 11.37 9.22 -27.11
CA ILE A 176 12.28 9.15 -28.25
C ILE A 176 11.76 10.14 -29.29
#